data_eea82ffcefa3856e832d0741beca37f5
#
_entry.id   eea82ffcefa3856e832d0741beca37f5
#
_cell.length_a   1.000
_cell.length_b   1.000
_cell.length_c   1.000
_cell.angle_alpha   90.00
_cell.angle_beta   90.00
_cell.angle_gamma   90.00
#
_symmetry.space_group_name_H-M   'P 1'
#
loop_
_entity.id
_entity.type
_entity.pdbx_description
1 polymer ?
#
loop_
_entity_poly.entity_id
_entity_poly.type
_entity_poly.pdbx_seq_one_letter_code
_entity_poly.pdbx_strand_id
1 'polypeptide(L)'
;MKRILILIPVLFCGYICPLLAEDTGAVRYQDSILKVADTLPATLVRLTYLRDMAYKHQYAPYNMTFSTRLYEEARRQKNAFYENMGAYYLAACYDKKHDPDSLSYWVDVLKDFVPQVGTYDYYLEQKAAISRALASKRQIEKAVYVAKETLEESKLRHSNNGMIAAYNSLGCAYGVSSRPNEALDSFLEAYRNFSPQTKASLKVDILSRIAQVYGNGGKDSLKLPYLHEMDTTLQTVISKEPETRKNWSNFEIDCEVKYILHYMNQKNFTVAHEHIEKVKKLLEPHVDPVFWLNVQLIQLQYYAKTDEYDKSIALIDEVTPTVLNNYVSTFATLINYKASTQYDKGDIDGAIETRRYLIRK
;
A
#
# COMPACT_ATOMS: atom_id res chain seq x y z
N MET A 1 7.55 22.06 31.24
CA MET A 1 7.72 22.55 29.86
C MET A 1 6.87 21.67 28.92
N LYS A 2 6.13 22.26 27.98
CA LYS A 2 5.25 21.51 27.09
C LYS A 2 6.11 20.62 26.18
N ARG A 3 5.97 19.28 26.31
CA ARG A 3 6.58 18.32 25.38
C ARG A 3 6.11 18.70 23.99
N ILE A 4 7.02 19.16 23.14
CA ILE A 4 6.74 19.31 21.71
C ILE A 4 6.74 17.88 21.17
N LEU A 5 5.55 17.27 21.11
CA LEU A 5 5.32 16.09 20.30
C LEU A 5 5.57 16.52 18.85
N ILE A 6 6.79 16.30 18.36
CA ILE A 6 7.04 16.34 16.94
C ILE A 6 6.27 15.13 16.39
N LEU A 7 5.07 15.40 15.89
CA LEU A 7 4.35 14.49 15.02
C LEU A 7 5.28 14.26 13.82
N ILE A 8 6.07 13.19 13.87
CA ILE A 8 6.70 12.69 12.66
C ILE A 8 5.51 12.28 11.78
N PRO A 9 5.25 12.98 10.66
CA PRO A 9 4.16 12.57 9.80
C PRO A 9 4.48 11.15 9.36
N VAL A 10 3.67 10.20 9.82
CA VAL A 10 3.72 8.84 9.29
C VAL A 10 3.46 9.01 7.80
N LEU A 11 4.47 8.74 6.98
CA LEU A 11 4.43 8.92 5.52
C LEU A 11 3.49 7.88 4.89
N PHE A 12 2.21 7.93 5.26
CA PHE A 12 1.14 7.12 4.67
C PHE A 12 0.56 7.74 3.39
N CYS A 13 1.21 8.76 2.84
CA CYS A 13 0.82 9.32 1.55
C CYS A 13 1.90 9.03 0.51
N GLY A 14 1.61 8.08 -0.33
CA GLY A 14 2.32 7.87 -1.58
C GLY A 14 3.38 6.78 -1.49
N TYR A 15 3.13 5.71 -2.19
CA TYR A 15 4.16 4.76 -2.61
C TYR A 15 5.26 5.53 -3.33
N ILE A 16 6.31 5.92 -2.62
CA ILE A 16 7.57 6.29 -3.25
C ILE A 16 8.16 4.95 -3.67
N CYS A 17 8.00 4.62 -4.94
CA CYS A 17 8.68 3.47 -5.51
C CYS A 17 10.19 3.76 -5.45
N PRO A 18 11.00 3.09 -4.62
CA PRO A 18 12.44 3.19 -4.73
C PRO A 18 12.82 2.54 -6.07
N LEU A 19 13.65 3.21 -6.84
CA LEU A 19 14.51 2.55 -7.82
C LEU A 19 15.42 1.60 -7.03
N LEU A 20 14.93 0.40 -6.77
CA LEU A 20 15.75 -0.66 -6.23
C LEU A 20 16.76 -1.04 -7.30
N ALA A 21 18.04 -1.05 -6.94
CA ALA A 21 19.05 -1.77 -7.68
C ALA A 21 18.49 -3.16 -7.99
N GLU A 22 18.60 -3.62 -9.24
CA GLU A 22 18.11 -4.93 -9.67
C GLU A 22 18.65 -5.98 -8.70
N ASP A 23 17.74 -6.54 -7.89
CA ASP A 23 18.06 -7.68 -7.04
C ASP A 23 18.35 -8.87 -7.96
N THR A 24 19.62 -9.23 -8.07
CA THR A 24 20.07 -10.34 -8.92
C THR A 24 19.40 -11.67 -8.55
N GLY A 25 18.95 -11.83 -7.29
CA GLY A 25 18.16 -12.98 -6.83
C GLY A 25 16.75 -12.97 -7.42
N ALA A 26 16.09 -11.82 -7.44
CA ALA A 26 14.75 -11.65 -7.99
C ALA A 26 14.76 -11.91 -9.52
N VAL A 27 15.77 -11.43 -10.23
CA VAL A 27 15.92 -11.68 -11.67
C VAL A 27 16.10 -13.18 -11.96
N ARG A 28 16.99 -13.87 -11.23
CA ARG A 28 17.19 -15.32 -11.39
C ARG A 28 15.92 -16.13 -11.09
N TYR A 29 15.18 -15.73 -10.06
CA TYR A 29 13.91 -16.38 -9.72
C TYR A 29 12.87 -16.17 -10.82
N GLN A 30 12.71 -14.95 -11.32
CA GLN A 30 11.86 -14.63 -12.46
C GLN A 30 12.19 -15.47 -13.68
N ASP A 31 13.48 -15.56 -14.07
CA ASP A 31 13.94 -16.33 -15.20
C ASP A 31 13.65 -17.82 -15.03
N SER A 32 13.77 -18.36 -13.82
CA SER A 32 13.44 -19.77 -13.54
C SER A 32 11.96 -20.07 -13.80
N ILE A 33 11.06 -19.17 -13.40
CA ILE A 33 9.61 -19.30 -13.63
C ILE A 33 9.29 -19.24 -15.12
N LEU A 34 9.90 -18.30 -15.86
CA LEU A 34 9.69 -18.17 -17.31
C LEU A 34 10.22 -19.40 -18.08
N LYS A 35 11.35 -19.96 -17.67
CA LYS A 35 11.85 -21.23 -18.23
C LYS A 35 10.85 -22.37 -18.06
N VAL A 36 10.22 -22.48 -16.88
CA VAL A 36 9.15 -23.47 -16.67
C VAL A 36 7.98 -23.21 -17.63
N ALA A 37 7.54 -21.96 -17.78
CA ALA A 37 6.48 -21.61 -18.73
C ALA A 37 6.82 -22.03 -20.16
N ASP A 38 8.08 -21.89 -20.59
CA ASP A 38 8.54 -22.24 -21.93
C ASP A 38 8.55 -23.77 -22.19
N THR A 39 8.68 -24.59 -21.14
CA THR A 39 8.57 -26.05 -21.24
C THR A 39 7.12 -26.56 -21.39
N LEU A 40 6.14 -25.75 -20.98
CA LEU A 40 4.73 -26.11 -21.08
C LEU A 40 4.22 -26.01 -22.50
N PRO A 41 3.23 -26.85 -22.90
CA PRO A 41 2.59 -26.74 -24.21
C PRO A 41 2.04 -25.30 -24.43
N ALA A 42 2.17 -24.77 -25.64
CA ALA A 42 1.63 -23.48 -26.04
C ALA A 42 0.08 -23.52 -26.18
N THR A 43 -0.59 -23.83 -25.09
CA THR A 43 -2.04 -24.02 -24.95
C THR A 43 -2.55 -23.31 -23.72
N LEU A 44 -3.80 -23.55 -23.34
CA LEU A 44 -4.38 -23.07 -22.08
C LEU A 44 -3.53 -23.39 -20.85
N VAL A 45 -2.75 -24.48 -20.86
CA VAL A 45 -1.88 -24.87 -19.75
C VAL A 45 -0.84 -23.78 -19.49
N ARG A 46 -0.15 -23.30 -20.53
CA ARG A 46 0.83 -22.21 -20.41
C ARG A 46 0.17 -20.90 -19.98
N LEU A 47 -0.98 -20.57 -20.57
CA LEU A 47 -1.72 -19.35 -20.23
C LEU A 47 -2.17 -19.35 -18.78
N THR A 48 -2.72 -20.47 -18.30
CA THR A 48 -3.12 -20.66 -16.90
C THR A 48 -1.91 -20.49 -15.97
N TYR A 49 -0.81 -21.14 -16.27
CA TYR A 49 0.42 -21.02 -15.49
C TYR A 49 0.91 -19.55 -15.41
N LEU A 50 1.00 -18.85 -16.54
CA LEU A 50 1.42 -17.45 -16.58
C LEU A 50 0.47 -16.53 -15.80
N ARG A 51 -0.85 -16.76 -15.91
CA ARG A 51 -1.85 -16.03 -15.12
C ARG A 51 -1.65 -16.26 -13.61
N ASP A 52 -1.44 -17.50 -13.22
CA ASP A 52 -1.25 -17.85 -11.80
C ASP A 52 0.05 -17.23 -11.26
N MET A 53 1.09 -17.16 -12.06
CA MET A 53 2.33 -16.47 -11.69
C MET A 53 2.13 -14.95 -11.58
N ALA A 54 1.41 -14.33 -12.53
CA ALA A 54 1.06 -12.91 -12.45
C ALA A 54 0.19 -12.58 -11.22
N TYR A 55 -0.76 -13.45 -10.88
CA TYR A 55 -1.58 -13.32 -9.67
C TYR A 55 -0.75 -13.51 -8.40
N LYS A 56 -0.01 -14.61 -8.31
CA LYS A 56 0.81 -14.95 -7.14
C LYS A 56 1.85 -13.90 -6.80
N HIS A 57 2.38 -13.24 -7.84
CA HIS A 57 3.43 -12.24 -7.71
C HIS A 57 2.93 -10.81 -7.99
N GLN A 58 1.62 -10.56 -7.86
CA GLN A 58 1.02 -9.28 -8.25
C GLN A 58 1.62 -8.06 -7.54
N TYR A 59 2.24 -8.24 -6.37
CA TYR A 59 2.91 -7.16 -5.63
C TYR A 59 4.43 -7.14 -5.81
N ALA A 60 5.00 -8.12 -6.51
CA ALA A 60 6.43 -8.16 -6.76
C ALA A 60 6.85 -7.17 -7.86
N PRO A 61 8.06 -6.56 -7.77
CA PRO A 61 8.56 -5.63 -8.78
C PRO A 61 8.61 -6.23 -10.19
N TYR A 62 8.87 -7.53 -10.29
CA TYR A 62 8.97 -8.28 -11.53
C TYR A 62 7.64 -8.77 -12.11
N ASN A 63 6.50 -8.42 -11.49
CA ASN A 63 5.19 -8.86 -12.00
C ASN A 63 4.91 -8.37 -13.42
N MET A 64 5.45 -7.22 -13.80
CA MET A 64 5.31 -6.70 -15.16
C MET A 64 5.79 -7.70 -16.22
N THR A 65 6.87 -8.43 -15.96
CA THR A 65 7.40 -9.44 -16.89
C THR A 65 6.43 -10.61 -17.10
N PHE A 66 5.83 -11.12 -16.01
CA PHE A 66 4.82 -12.20 -16.14
C PHE A 66 3.56 -11.71 -16.83
N SER A 67 3.12 -10.51 -16.51
CA SER A 67 1.93 -9.87 -17.11
C SER A 67 2.12 -9.63 -18.61
N THR A 68 3.30 -9.14 -19.02
CA THR A 68 3.67 -8.95 -20.43
C THR A 68 3.69 -10.30 -21.17
N ARG A 69 4.34 -11.32 -20.57
CA ARG A 69 4.41 -12.64 -21.18
C ARG A 69 3.03 -13.28 -21.33
N LEU A 70 2.16 -13.13 -20.34
CA LEU A 70 0.77 -13.59 -20.40
C LEU A 70 0.02 -12.90 -21.55
N TYR A 71 0.10 -11.57 -21.64
CA TYR A 71 -0.58 -10.78 -22.65
C TYR A 71 -0.14 -11.20 -24.07
N GLU A 72 1.17 -11.25 -24.33
CA GLU A 72 1.73 -11.62 -25.63
C GLU A 72 1.41 -13.06 -26.04
N GLU A 73 1.51 -14.01 -25.10
CA GLU A 73 1.20 -15.42 -25.37
C GLU A 73 -0.28 -15.62 -25.66
N ALA A 74 -1.16 -14.97 -24.88
CA ALA A 74 -2.60 -15.01 -25.10
C ALA A 74 -2.99 -14.41 -26.44
N ARG A 75 -2.36 -13.30 -26.85
CA ARG A 75 -2.54 -12.65 -28.13
C ARG A 75 -2.13 -13.57 -29.30
N ARG A 76 -0.98 -14.25 -29.17
CA ARG A 76 -0.53 -15.24 -30.17
C ARG A 76 -1.50 -16.40 -30.31
N GLN A 77 -2.08 -16.86 -29.20
CA GLN A 77 -3.06 -17.92 -29.18
C GLN A 77 -4.50 -17.45 -29.48
N LYS A 78 -4.71 -16.14 -29.72
CA LYS A 78 -6.03 -15.51 -29.96
C LYS A 78 -7.03 -15.80 -28.83
N ASN A 79 -6.56 -15.82 -27.59
CA ASN A 79 -7.38 -16.09 -26.42
C ASN A 79 -7.73 -14.78 -25.69
N ALA A 80 -8.87 -14.20 -26.02
CA ALA A 80 -9.33 -12.90 -25.50
C ALA A 80 -9.42 -12.84 -23.97
N PHE A 81 -9.81 -13.95 -23.30
CA PHE A 81 -9.91 -13.98 -21.84
C PHE A 81 -8.54 -13.78 -21.17
N TYR A 82 -7.52 -14.56 -21.57
CA TYR A 82 -6.17 -14.44 -20.99
C TYR A 82 -5.46 -13.17 -21.46
N GLU A 83 -5.74 -12.68 -22.66
CA GLU A 83 -5.23 -11.39 -23.16
C GLU A 83 -5.75 -10.25 -22.30
N ASN A 84 -7.07 -10.23 -21.97
CA ASN A 84 -7.67 -9.29 -21.04
C ASN A 84 -7.06 -9.39 -19.63
N MET A 85 -6.81 -10.59 -19.11
CA MET A 85 -6.14 -10.78 -17.82
C MET A 85 -4.71 -10.21 -17.83
N GLY A 86 -3.96 -10.44 -18.89
CA GLY A 86 -2.62 -9.85 -19.08
C GLY A 86 -2.66 -8.32 -19.07
N ALA A 87 -3.59 -7.73 -19.83
CA ALA A 87 -3.81 -6.29 -19.87
C ALA A 87 -4.19 -5.72 -18.47
N TYR A 88 -5.05 -6.42 -17.72
CA TYR A 88 -5.43 -6.04 -16.35
C TYR A 88 -4.23 -5.99 -15.40
N TYR A 89 -3.38 -7.03 -15.42
CA TYR A 89 -2.19 -7.04 -14.56
C TYR A 89 -1.15 -5.99 -15.00
N LEU A 90 -1.03 -5.70 -16.30
CA LEU A 90 -0.18 -4.61 -16.79
C LEU A 90 -0.69 -3.25 -16.32
N ALA A 91 -2.00 -2.99 -16.43
CA ALA A 91 -2.62 -1.79 -15.88
C ALA A 91 -2.33 -1.64 -14.39
N ALA A 92 -2.48 -2.73 -13.60
CA ALA A 92 -2.17 -2.74 -12.17
C ALA A 92 -0.68 -2.45 -11.86
N CYS A 93 0.24 -2.87 -12.73
CA CYS A 93 1.66 -2.51 -12.60
C CYS A 93 1.90 -1.00 -12.79
N TYR A 94 1.20 -0.36 -13.72
CA TYR A 94 1.32 1.08 -13.96
C TYR A 94 0.56 1.91 -12.90
N ASP A 95 -0.55 1.42 -12.33
CA ASP A 95 -1.16 2.03 -11.14
C ASP A 95 -0.14 2.14 -9.99
N LYS A 96 0.59 1.06 -9.70
CA LYS A 96 1.64 1.07 -8.67
C LYS A 96 2.80 2.02 -8.95
N LYS A 97 3.12 2.24 -10.23
CA LYS A 97 4.14 3.22 -10.66
C LYS A 97 3.63 4.65 -10.64
N HIS A 98 2.34 4.85 -10.35
CA HIS A 98 1.68 6.15 -10.46
C HIS A 98 1.92 6.83 -11.82
N ASP A 99 1.85 6.02 -12.89
CA ASP A 99 2.00 6.47 -14.27
C ASP A 99 0.61 6.53 -14.95
N PRO A 100 -0.06 7.69 -14.94
CA PRO A 100 -1.42 7.81 -15.45
C PRO A 100 -1.50 7.64 -16.96
N ASP A 101 -0.45 7.95 -17.71
CA ASP A 101 -0.46 7.89 -19.18
C ASP A 101 -0.39 6.43 -19.64
N SER A 102 0.57 5.66 -19.15
CA SER A 102 0.65 4.22 -19.46
C SER A 102 -0.55 3.45 -18.91
N LEU A 103 -1.06 3.83 -17.73
CA LEU A 103 -2.26 3.23 -17.16
C LEU A 103 -3.47 3.49 -18.05
N SER A 104 -3.65 4.74 -18.57
CA SER A 104 -4.74 5.07 -19.48
C SER A 104 -4.70 4.22 -20.76
N TYR A 105 -3.52 4.03 -21.35
CA TYR A 105 -3.35 3.14 -22.49
C TYR A 105 -3.89 1.73 -22.22
N TRP A 106 -3.51 1.13 -21.10
CA TRP A 106 -3.96 -0.22 -20.77
C TRP A 106 -5.46 -0.28 -20.40
N VAL A 107 -6.01 0.81 -19.86
CA VAL A 107 -7.45 0.92 -19.62
C VAL A 107 -8.24 0.96 -20.94
N ASP A 108 -7.74 1.65 -21.95
CA ASP A 108 -8.34 1.63 -23.30
C ASP A 108 -8.28 0.22 -23.91
N VAL A 109 -7.15 -0.47 -23.77
CA VAL A 109 -7.05 -1.88 -24.18
C VAL A 109 -8.08 -2.76 -23.46
N LEU A 110 -8.24 -2.60 -22.14
CA LEU A 110 -9.25 -3.34 -21.37
C LEU A 110 -10.67 -3.06 -21.86
N LYS A 111 -10.98 -1.81 -22.19
CA LYS A 111 -12.29 -1.41 -22.71
C LYS A 111 -12.65 -2.17 -23.98
N ASP A 112 -11.69 -2.37 -24.88
CA ASP A 112 -11.89 -3.11 -26.14
C ASP A 112 -12.18 -4.59 -25.94
N PHE A 113 -11.75 -5.19 -24.80
CA PHE A 113 -12.07 -6.56 -24.45
C PHE A 113 -13.43 -6.77 -23.80
N VAL A 114 -14.06 -5.72 -23.25
CA VAL A 114 -15.34 -5.85 -22.53
C VAL A 114 -16.41 -6.61 -23.33
N PRO A 115 -16.64 -6.36 -24.63
CA PRO A 115 -17.64 -7.10 -25.41
C PRO A 115 -17.32 -8.60 -25.54
N GLN A 116 -16.06 -8.98 -25.41
CA GLN A 116 -15.58 -10.36 -25.60
C GLN A 116 -15.56 -11.17 -24.30
N VAL A 117 -15.28 -10.49 -23.16
CA VAL A 117 -15.17 -11.16 -21.84
C VAL A 117 -16.42 -11.01 -20.97
N GLY A 118 -17.37 -10.18 -21.37
CA GLY A 118 -18.68 -10.06 -20.73
C GLY A 118 -18.69 -9.40 -19.33
N THR A 119 -17.57 -8.77 -18.90
CA THR A 119 -17.49 -8.06 -17.62
C THR A 119 -16.86 -6.69 -17.77
N TYR A 120 -17.43 -5.71 -17.08
CA TYR A 120 -16.89 -4.36 -16.97
C TYR A 120 -15.96 -4.17 -15.78
N ASP A 121 -15.95 -5.10 -14.81
CA ASP A 121 -15.28 -4.91 -13.53
C ASP A 121 -13.79 -4.59 -13.68
N TYR A 122 -13.05 -5.37 -14.47
CA TYR A 122 -11.61 -5.13 -14.67
C TYR A 122 -11.30 -3.78 -15.30
N TYR A 123 -12.09 -3.39 -16.30
CA TYR A 123 -11.98 -2.10 -16.95
C TYR A 123 -12.29 -0.95 -15.99
N LEU A 124 -13.42 -1.00 -15.28
CA LEU A 124 -13.85 0.07 -14.38
C LEU A 124 -12.94 0.22 -13.16
N GLU A 125 -12.44 -0.87 -12.61
CA GLU A 125 -11.46 -0.83 -11.52
C GLU A 125 -10.16 -0.12 -11.95
N GLN A 126 -9.65 -0.43 -13.13
CA GLN A 126 -8.43 0.20 -13.65
C GLN A 126 -8.69 1.64 -14.13
N LYS A 127 -9.87 1.94 -14.66
CA LYS A 127 -10.28 3.34 -14.95
C LYS A 127 -10.31 4.17 -13.68
N ALA A 128 -10.84 3.62 -12.57
CA ALA A 128 -10.78 4.28 -11.26
C ALA A 128 -9.33 4.48 -10.77
N ALA A 129 -8.42 3.56 -11.09
CA ALA A 129 -7.01 3.69 -10.73
C ALA A 129 -6.32 4.89 -11.40
N ILE A 130 -6.72 5.30 -12.61
CA ILE A 130 -6.23 6.53 -13.26
C ILE A 130 -6.45 7.74 -12.34
N SER A 131 -7.60 7.84 -11.70
CA SER A 131 -7.88 8.92 -10.73
C SER A 131 -6.88 8.93 -9.58
N ARG A 132 -6.52 7.76 -9.01
CA ARG A 132 -5.52 7.68 -7.93
C ARG A 132 -4.14 8.09 -8.42
N ALA A 133 -3.73 7.66 -9.61
CA ALA A 133 -2.46 8.05 -10.23
C ALA A 133 -2.40 9.56 -10.50
N LEU A 134 -3.48 10.18 -10.98
CA LEU A 134 -3.58 11.62 -11.15
C LEU A 134 -3.52 12.37 -9.81
N ALA A 135 -4.21 11.88 -8.78
CA ALA A 135 -4.18 12.46 -7.44
C ALA A 135 -2.77 12.44 -6.85
N SER A 136 -2.01 11.35 -7.02
CA SER A 136 -0.61 11.26 -6.57
C SER A 136 0.29 12.29 -7.26
N LYS A 137 -0.02 12.68 -8.51
CA LYS A 137 0.63 13.76 -9.25
C LYS A 137 0.06 15.16 -8.94
N ARG A 138 -0.77 15.29 -7.91
CA ARG A 138 -1.43 16.54 -7.50
C ARG A 138 -2.38 17.12 -8.56
N GLN A 139 -2.82 16.35 -9.54
CA GLN A 139 -3.79 16.76 -10.58
C GLN A 139 -5.22 16.49 -10.07
N ILE A 140 -5.61 17.15 -8.97
CA ILE A 140 -6.81 16.83 -8.20
C ILE A 140 -8.11 16.98 -8.99
N GLU A 141 -8.27 18.06 -9.76
CA GLU A 141 -9.48 18.30 -10.56
C GLU A 141 -9.71 17.19 -11.58
N LYS A 142 -8.64 16.80 -12.28
CA LYS A 142 -8.69 15.68 -13.24
C LYS A 142 -8.99 14.36 -12.54
N ALA A 143 -8.37 14.13 -11.37
CA ALA A 143 -8.60 12.93 -10.56
C ALA A 143 -10.08 12.81 -10.17
N VAL A 144 -10.66 13.87 -9.62
CA VAL A 144 -12.08 13.91 -9.24
C VAL A 144 -12.98 13.71 -10.45
N TYR A 145 -12.65 14.33 -11.59
CA TYR A 145 -13.41 14.17 -12.82
C TYR A 145 -13.45 12.71 -13.27
N VAL A 146 -12.28 12.07 -13.41
CA VAL A 146 -12.19 10.65 -13.83
C VAL A 146 -12.92 9.72 -12.85
N ALA A 147 -12.80 9.95 -11.56
CA ALA A 147 -13.49 9.12 -10.57
C ALA A 147 -15.03 9.27 -10.66
N LYS A 148 -15.54 10.49 -10.85
CA LYS A 148 -16.99 10.72 -11.03
C LYS A 148 -17.51 10.10 -12.33
N GLU A 149 -16.78 10.26 -13.43
CA GLU A 149 -17.12 9.63 -14.71
C GLU A 149 -17.15 8.10 -14.56
N THR A 150 -16.15 7.52 -13.88
CA THR A 150 -16.12 6.09 -13.62
C THR A 150 -17.29 5.64 -12.73
N LEU A 151 -17.68 6.44 -11.74
CA LEU A 151 -18.82 6.14 -10.87
C LEU A 151 -20.13 6.11 -11.68
N GLU A 152 -20.37 7.09 -12.53
CA GLU A 152 -21.59 7.13 -13.37
C GLU A 152 -21.62 5.96 -14.37
N GLU A 153 -20.49 5.64 -14.99
CA GLU A 153 -20.40 4.46 -15.87
C GLU A 153 -20.63 3.17 -15.08
N SER A 154 -20.08 3.05 -13.87
CA SER A 154 -20.26 1.87 -13.01
C SER A 154 -21.73 1.66 -12.60
N LYS A 155 -22.43 2.76 -12.30
CA LYS A 155 -23.89 2.71 -12.02
C LYS A 155 -24.68 2.24 -13.26
N LEU A 156 -24.37 2.82 -14.42
CA LEU A 156 -25.02 2.46 -15.69
C LEU A 156 -24.78 0.99 -16.06
N ARG A 157 -23.63 0.45 -15.73
CA ARG A 157 -23.23 -0.95 -16.01
C ARG A 157 -23.56 -1.92 -14.88
N HIS A 158 -24.17 -1.44 -13.80
CA HIS A 158 -24.46 -2.24 -12.59
C HIS A 158 -23.23 -2.97 -12.02
N SER A 159 -22.03 -2.36 -12.18
CA SER A 159 -20.78 -2.90 -11.64
C SER A 159 -20.57 -2.42 -10.22
N ASN A 160 -20.83 -3.31 -9.25
CA ASN A 160 -20.66 -3.00 -7.84
C ASN A 160 -19.18 -2.76 -7.49
N ASN A 161 -18.26 -3.60 -8.01
CA ASN A 161 -16.82 -3.41 -7.81
C ASN A 161 -16.31 -2.10 -8.47
N GLY A 162 -16.85 -1.74 -9.63
CA GLY A 162 -16.58 -0.44 -10.27
C GLY A 162 -17.02 0.75 -9.41
N MET A 163 -18.24 0.70 -8.83
CA MET A 163 -18.70 1.75 -7.91
C MET A 163 -17.80 1.88 -6.69
N ILE A 164 -17.43 0.76 -6.07
CA ILE A 164 -16.54 0.73 -4.91
C ILE A 164 -15.17 1.34 -5.27
N ALA A 165 -14.59 0.94 -6.40
CA ALA A 165 -13.31 1.47 -6.87
C ALA A 165 -13.36 2.98 -7.17
N ALA A 166 -14.46 3.46 -7.77
CA ALA A 166 -14.66 4.87 -8.07
C ALA A 166 -14.82 5.72 -6.80
N TYR A 167 -15.62 5.27 -5.83
CA TYR A 167 -15.74 5.93 -4.52
C TYR A 167 -14.41 5.94 -3.75
N ASN A 168 -13.66 4.83 -3.78
CA ASN A 168 -12.32 4.77 -3.20
C ASN A 168 -11.40 5.83 -3.83
N SER A 169 -11.44 5.96 -5.14
CA SER A 169 -10.61 6.95 -5.87
C SER A 169 -11.01 8.39 -5.57
N LEU A 170 -12.32 8.68 -5.43
CA LEU A 170 -12.80 9.98 -4.95
C LEU A 170 -12.26 10.29 -3.55
N GLY A 171 -12.37 9.33 -2.63
CA GLY A 171 -11.84 9.46 -1.28
C GLY A 171 -10.34 9.75 -1.26
N CYS A 172 -9.56 9.07 -2.11
CA CYS A 172 -8.13 9.33 -2.27
C CYS A 172 -7.85 10.75 -2.77
N ALA A 173 -8.56 11.20 -3.81
CA ALA A 173 -8.38 12.53 -4.38
C ALA A 173 -8.70 13.64 -3.36
N TYR A 174 -9.78 13.47 -2.59
CA TYR A 174 -10.15 14.39 -1.51
C TYR A 174 -9.14 14.36 -0.36
N GLY A 175 -8.63 13.17 0.01
CA GLY A 175 -7.60 13.04 1.04
C GLY A 175 -6.31 13.78 0.69
N VAL A 176 -5.83 13.63 -0.57
CA VAL A 176 -4.63 14.34 -1.07
C VAL A 176 -4.85 15.87 -1.13
N SER A 177 -6.08 16.32 -1.32
CA SER A 177 -6.44 17.75 -1.34
C SER A 177 -6.80 18.32 0.04
N SER A 178 -6.49 17.58 1.13
CA SER A 178 -6.77 18.00 2.51
C SER A 178 -8.25 18.24 2.79
N ARG A 179 -9.12 17.44 2.21
CA ARG A 179 -10.57 17.44 2.40
C ARG A 179 -11.03 16.15 3.10
N PRO A 180 -10.70 15.98 4.41
CA PRO A 180 -10.89 14.71 5.11
C PRO A 180 -12.35 14.28 5.26
N ASN A 181 -13.28 15.22 5.36
CA ASN A 181 -14.70 14.89 5.48
C ASN A 181 -15.26 14.29 4.20
N GLU A 182 -14.97 14.92 3.05
CA GLU A 182 -15.40 14.40 1.75
C GLU A 182 -14.66 13.09 1.39
N ALA A 183 -13.42 12.93 1.85
CA ALA A 183 -12.71 11.66 1.73
C ALA A 183 -13.41 10.56 2.52
N LEU A 184 -13.78 10.82 3.79
CA LEU A 184 -14.49 9.89 4.64
C LEU A 184 -15.85 9.52 4.05
N ASP A 185 -16.63 10.52 3.61
CA ASP A 185 -17.95 10.28 3.00
C ASP A 185 -17.83 9.36 1.77
N SER A 186 -16.81 9.60 0.94
CA SER A 186 -16.55 8.76 -0.24
C SER A 186 -16.18 7.32 0.16
N PHE A 187 -15.31 7.13 1.16
CA PHE A 187 -14.94 5.78 1.63
C PHE A 187 -16.13 5.07 2.29
N LEU A 188 -17.00 5.78 3.02
CA LEU A 188 -18.22 5.22 3.59
C LEU A 188 -19.22 4.83 2.51
N GLU A 189 -19.34 5.59 1.41
CA GLU A 189 -20.14 5.18 0.26
C GLU A 189 -19.57 3.91 -0.39
N ALA A 190 -18.24 3.79 -0.52
CA ALA A 190 -17.63 2.55 -0.98
C ALA A 190 -17.98 1.37 -0.06
N TYR A 191 -17.90 1.56 1.25
CA TYR A 191 -18.22 0.55 2.26
C TYR A 191 -19.71 0.10 2.19
N ARG A 192 -20.64 1.03 2.01
CA ARG A 192 -22.08 0.74 1.85
C ARG A 192 -22.39 -0.14 0.64
N ASN A 193 -21.52 -0.13 -0.36
CA ASN A 193 -21.64 -0.96 -1.55
C ASN A 193 -20.99 -2.35 -1.40
N PHE A 194 -20.47 -2.74 -0.23
CA PHE A 194 -19.93 -4.07 -0.03
C PHE A 194 -21.00 -5.16 -0.18
N SER A 195 -20.60 -6.24 -0.81
CA SER A 195 -21.40 -7.44 -1.03
C SER A 195 -20.55 -8.69 -0.78
N PRO A 196 -21.13 -9.89 -0.70
CA PRO A 196 -20.36 -11.13 -0.61
C PRO A 196 -19.36 -11.32 -1.77
N GLN A 197 -19.66 -10.74 -2.95
CA GLN A 197 -18.84 -10.82 -4.15
C GLN A 197 -17.75 -9.75 -4.21
N THR A 198 -17.75 -8.76 -3.29
CA THR A 198 -16.73 -7.71 -3.26
C THR A 198 -15.35 -8.33 -3.01
N LYS A 199 -14.39 -7.99 -3.86
CA LYS A 199 -13.01 -8.46 -3.74
C LYS A 199 -12.42 -8.11 -2.37
N ALA A 200 -11.77 -9.08 -1.73
CA ALA A 200 -11.17 -8.89 -0.41
C ALA A 200 -10.14 -7.73 -0.38
N SER A 201 -9.37 -7.56 -1.46
CA SER A 201 -8.42 -6.46 -1.59
C SER A 201 -9.08 -5.08 -1.55
N LEU A 202 -10.24 -4.91 -2.20
CA LEU A 202 -11.01 -3.67 -2.13
C LEU A 202 -11.58 -3.45 -0.72
N LYS A 203 -12.10 -4.51 -0.08
CA LYS A 203 -12.61 -4.40 1.30
C LYS A 203 -11.52 -3.93 2.25
N VAL A 204 -10.38 -4.61 2.25
CA VAL A 204 -9.25 -4.30 3.12
C VAL A 204 -8.74 -2.87 2.89
N ASP A 205 -8.57 -2.44 1.63
CA ASP A 205 -8.10 -1.08 1.32
C ASP A 205 -9.06 0.00 1.85
N ILE A 206 -10.36 -0.17 1.65
CA ILE A 206 -11.37 0.80 2.11
C ILE A 206 -11.47 0.84 3.62
N LEU A 207 -11.49 -0.32 4.29
CA LEU A 207 -11.52 -0.41 5.75
C LEU A 207 -10.29 0.26 6.37
N SER A 208 -9.11 0.03 5.79
CA SER A 208 -7.87 0.70 6.17
C SER A 208 -7.97 2.22 6.07
N ARG A 209 -8.53 2.75 4.96
CA ARG A 209 -8.68 4.19 4.73
C ARG A 209 -9.69 4.84 5.68
N ILE A 210 -10.83 4.20 5.93
CA ILE A 210 -11.80 4.69 6.90
C ILE A 210 -11.15 4.78 8.30
N ALA A 211 -10.48 3.71 8.72
CA ALA A 211 -9.77 3.68 10.00
C ALA A 211 -8.69 4.76 10.09
N GLN A 212 -7.97 5.04 9.00
CA GLN A 212 -6.98 6.10 8.92
C GLN A 212 -7.60 7.50 9.08
N VAL A 213 -8.70 7.79 8.39
CA VAL A 213 -9.35 9.12 8.49
C VAL A 213 -9.89 9.35 9.90
N TYR A 214 -10.53 8.36 10.52
CA TYR A 214 -10.97 8.46 11.91
C TYR A 214 -9.81 8.65 12.88
N GLY A 215 -8.70 7.92 12.70
CA GLY A 215 -7.50 8.06 13.54
C GLY A 215 -6.87 9.45 13.43
N ASN A 216 -6.72 9.97 12.22
CA ASN A 216 -6.18 11.31 11.97
C ASN A 216 -7.09 12.42 12.51
N GLY A 217 -8.40 12.20 12.53
CA GLY A 217 -9.38 13.12 13.08
C GLY A 217 -9.57 13.03 14.62
N GLY A 218 -8.76 12.25 15.32
CA GLY A 218 -8.85 12.06 16.78
C GLY A 218 -10.09 11.28 17.24
N LYS A 219 -10.77 10.59 16.31
CA LYS A 219 -11.98 9.79 16.59
C LYS A 219 -11.61 8.30 16.71
N ASP A 220 -10.64 7.99 17.55
CA ASP A 220 -10.05 6.66 17.68
C ASP A 220 -11.05 5.54 18.01
N SER A 221 -12.13 5.84 18.76
CA SER A 221 -13.15 4.84 19.07
C SER A 221 -13.96 4.39 17.85
N LEU A 222 -14.13 5.28 16.86
CA LEU A 222 -14.90 4.98 15.66
C LEU A 222 -14.13 4.14 14.64
N LYS A 223 -12.81 4.04 14.75
CA LYS A 223 -12.02 3.22 13.82
C LYS A 223 -12.02 1.74 14.15
N LEU A 224 -12.21 1.35 15.42
CA LEU A 224 -12.10 -0.04 15.87
C LEU A 224 -12.96 -1.04 15.11
N PRO A 225 -14.27 -0.79 14.86
CA PRO A 225 -15.10 -1.73 14.10
C PRO A 225 -14.52 -2.03 12.71
N TYR A 226 -13.99 -1.02 12.04
CA TYR A 226 -13.39 -1.16 10.70
C TYR A 226 -12.06 -1.93 10.77
N LEU A 227 -11.26 -1.74 11.82
CA LEU A 227 -10.03 -2.52 12.02
C LEU A 227 -10.35 -4.00 12.30
N HIS A 228 -11.36 -4.30 13.10
CA HIS A 228 -11.77 -5.68 13.35
C HIS A 228 -12.30 -6.37 12.09
N GLU A 229 -13.08 -5.66 11.27
CA GLU A 229 -13.56 -6.20 9.99
C GLU A 229 -12.40 -6.39 9.00
N MET A 230 -11.42 -5.46 8.99
CA MET A 230 -10.20 -5.58 8.18
C MET A 230 -9.39 -6.82 8.58
N ASP A 231 -9.12 -7.00 9.87
CA ASP A 231 -8.39 -8.15 10.39
C ASP A 231 -9.13 -9.47 10.07
N THR A 232 -10.43 -9.54 10.34
CA THR A 232 -11.26 -10.71 10.03
C THR A 232 -11.22 -11.05 8.53
N THR A 233 -11.26 -10.04 7.66
CA THR A 233 -11.16 -10.22 6.21
C THR A 233 -9.79 -10.79 5.82
N LEU A 234 -8.71 -10.25 6.37
CA LEU A 234 -7.33 -10.72 6.14
C LEU A 234 -7.15 -12.17 6.59
N GLN A 235 -7.56 -12.49 7.82
CA GLN A 235 -7.46 -13.85 8.35
C GLN A 235 -8.27 -14.85 7.52
N THR A 236 -9.45 -14.44 7.04
CA THR A 236 -10.29 -15.29 6.20
C THR A 236 -9.62 -15.62 4.86
N VAL A 237 -9.00 -14.64 4.22
CA VAL A 237 -8.33 -14.85 2.91
C VAL A 237 -7.06 -15.69 3.10
N ILE A 238 -6.24 -15.34 4.08
CA ILE A 238 -4.97 -16.03 4.34
C ILE A 238 -5.21 -17.49 4.74
N SER A 239 -6.29 -17.77 5.49
CA SER A 239 -6.64 -19.16 5.85
C SER A 239 -7.15 -19.98 4.68
N LYS A 240 -7.78 -19.36 3.69
CA LYS A 240 -8.27 -20.04 2.48
C LYS A 240 -7.15 -20.31 1.45
N GLU A 241 -6.21 -19.40 1.33
CA GLU A 241 -5.11 -19.43 0.35
C GLU A 241 -3.77 -19.11 1.05
N PRO A 242 -3.24 -20.00 1.92
CA PRO A 242 -2.05 -19.71 2.72
C PRO A 242 -0.82 -19.36 1.87
N GLU A 243 -0.73 -19.92 0.66
CA GLU A 243 0.36 -19.67 -0.29
C GLU A 243 0.38 -18.23 -0.82
N THR A 244 -0.75 -17.51 -0.72
CA THR A 244 -0.85 -16.10 -1.12
C THR A 244 -0.54 -15.12 0.02
N ARG A 245 -0.22 -15.60 1.22
CA ARG A 245 0.01 -14.76 2.40
C ARG A 245 0.96 -13.59 2.15
N LYS A 246 2.02 -13.80 1.35
CA LYS A 246 2.96 -12.72 1.00
C LYS A 246 2.30 -11.54 0.31
N ASN A 247 1.20 -11.77 -0.41
CA ASN A 247 0.45 -10.71 -1.07
C ASN A 247 -0.33 -9.84 -0.07
N TRP A 248 -0.57 -10.35 1.14
CA TRP A 248 -1.36 -9.70 2.19
C TRP A 248 -0.52 -9.13 3.32
N SER A 249 0.79 -9.44 3.38
CA SER A 249 1.67 -9.04 4.48
C SER A 249 1.69 -7.53 4.72
N ASN A 250 1.69 -6.71 3.66
CA ASN A 250 1.63 -5.25 3.81
C ASN A 250 0.31 -4.78 4.44
N PHE A 251 -0.81 -5.45 4.14
CA PHE A 251 -2.10 -5.15 4.75
C PHE A 251 -2.18 -5.66 6.21
N GLU A 252 -1.57 -6.81 6.52
CA GLU A 252 -1.44 -7.29 7.90
C GLU A 252 -0.63 -6.27 8.72
N ILE A 253 0.52 -5.82 8.23
CA ILE A 253 1.36 -4.80 8.88
C ILE A 253 0.58 -3.49 9.06
N ASP A 254 -0.12 -3.01 8.02
CA ASP A 254 -0.91 -1.78 8.09
C ASP A 254 -2.03 -1.88 9.16
N CYS A 255 -2.70 -3.03 9.25
CA CYS A 255 -3.72 -3.30 10.27
C CYS A 255 -3.11 -3.25 11.68
N GLU A 256 -2.02 -3.98 11.92
CA GLU A 256 -1.34 -4.03 13.21
C GLU A 256 -0.80 -2.63 13.61
N VAL A 257 -0.24 -1.87 12.68
CA VAL A 257 0.19 -0.49 12.88
C VAL A 257 -0.95 0.41 13.37
N LYS A 258 -2.14 0.28 12.79
CA LYS A 258 -3.31 1.03 13.21
C LYS A 258 -3.80 0.64 14.61
N TYR A 259 -3.67 -0.64 14.99
CA TYR A 259 -3.89 -1.08 16.37
C TYR A 259 -2.85 -0.49 17.33
N ILE A 260 -1.56 -0.51 16.98
CA ILE A 260 -0.50 0.11 17.79
C ILE A 260 -0.85 1.57 18.08
N LEU A 261 -1.14 2.35 17.04
CA LEU A 261 -1.48 3.76 17.18
C LEU A 261 -2.75 3.97 18.02
N HIS A 262 -3.75 3.09 17.88
CA HIS A 262 -4.96 3.13 18.68
C HIS A 262 -4.65 2.96 20.18
N TYR A 263 -3.97 1.87 20.54
CA TYR A 263 -3.67 1.56 21.93
C TYR A 263 -2.68 2.53 22.58
N MET A 264 -1.73 3.06 21.79
CA MET A 264 -0.85 4.16 22.25
C MET A 264 -1.64 5.43 22.59
N ASN A 265 -2.66 5.79 21.81
CA ASN A 265 -3.53 6.92 22.08
C ASN A 265 -4.40 6.70 23.33
N GLN A 266 -4.81 5.46 23.57
CA GLN A 266 -5.52 5.05 24.79
C GLN A 266 -4.59 4.90 26.01
N LYS A 267 -3.27 5.12 25.86
CA LYS A 267 -2.23 4.87 26.87
C LYS A 267 -2.17 3.40 27.33
N ASN A 268 -2.71 2.48 26.55
CA ASN A 268 -2.58 1.05 26.80
C ASN A 268 -1.31 0.51 26.13
N PHE A 269 -0.17 0.84 26.75
CA PHE A 269 1.15 0.50 26.18
C PHE A 269 1.44 -1.00 26.19
N THR A 270 0.83 -1.78 27.09
CA THR A 270 0.99 -3.24 27.10
C THR A 270 0.44 -3.85 25.82
N VAL A 271 -0.81 -3.54 25.47
CA VAL A 271 -1.42 -4.07 24.25
C VAL A 271 -0.75 -3.50 22.99
N ALA A 272 -0.36 -2.21 23.02
CA ALA A 272 0.42 -1.63 21.92
C ALA A 272 1.72 -2.40 21.66
N HIS A 273 2.42 -2.83 22.74
CA HIS A 273 3.64 -3.61 22.62
C HIS A 273 3.39 -5.00 22.02
N GLU A 274 2.30 -5.67 22.38
CA GLU A 274 1.93 -6.96 21.78
C GLU A 274 1.77 -6.86 20.25
N HIS A 275 1.13 -5.77 19.79
CA HIS A 275 0.99 -5.49 18.36
C HIS A 275 2.34 -5.14 17.69
N ILE A 276 3.24 -4.42 18.38
CA ILE A 276 4.61 -4.18 17.89
C ILE A 276 5.35 -5.52 17.66
N GLU A 277 5.27 -6.44 18.62
CA GLU A 277 5.93 -7.75 18.48
C GLU A 277 5.32 -8.62 17.35
N LYS A 278 4.01 -8.49 17.09
CA LYS A 278 3.40 -9.11 15.90
C LYS A 278 3.95 -8.53 14.60
N VAL A 279 4.03 -7.19 14.50
CA VAL A 279 4.60 -6.53 13.31
C VAL A 279 6.04 -6.94 13.07
N LYS A 280 6.87 -7.03 14.12
CA LYS A 280 8.26 -7.49 13.99
C LYS A 280 8.36 -8.89 13.36
N LYS A 281 7.44 -9.80 13.72
CA LYS A 281 7.38 -11.15 13.12
C LYS A 281 6.92 -11.13 11.66
N LEU A 282 6.13 -10.13 11.26
CA LEU A 282 5.67 -9.94 9.88
C LEU A 282 6.72 -9.27 8.99
N LEU A 283 7.68 -8.53 9.60
CA LEU A 283 8.79 -7.88 8.91
C LEU A 283 9.87 -8.92 8.52
N GLU A 284 9.56 -9.75 7.53
CA GLU A 284 10.55 -10.63 6.91
C GLU A 284 11.45 -9.87 5.90
N PRO A 285 12.60 -10.46 5.45
CA PRO A 285 13.59 -9.78 4.60
C PRO A 285 13.08 -9.23 3.26
N HIS A 286 11.83 -9.47 2.91
CA HIS A 286 11.23 -9.08 1.62
C HIS A 286 10.11 -8.05 1.73
N VAL A 287 9.94 -7.41 2.90
CA VAL A 287 8.95 -6.34 3.07
C VAL A 287 9.47 -5.06 2.40
N ASP A 288 8.55 -4.34 1.78
CA ASP A 288 8.84 -3.02 1.19
C ASP A 288 9.60 -2.13 2.19
N PRO A 289 10.75 -1.55 1.81
CA PRO A 289 11.57 -0.71 2.69
C PRO A 289 10.81 0.47 3.31
N VAL A 290 9.77 0.99 2.64
CA VAL A 290 8.92 2.05 3.17
C VAL A 290 8.07 1.55 4.32
N PHE A 291 7.49 0.35 4.22
CA PHE A 291 6.76 -0.27 5.33
C PHE A 291 7.68 -0.57 6.51
N TRP A 292 8.87 -1.11 6.25
CA TRP A 292 9.87 -1.32 7.29
C TRP A 292 10.18 -0.02 8.02
N LEU A 293 10.48 1.06 7.29
CA LEU A 293 10.80 2.36 7.88
C LEU A 293 9.63 2.92 8.70
N ASN A 294 8.41 2.83 8.21
CA ASN A 294 7.22 3.29 8.93
C ASN A 294 7.05 2.56 10.26
N VAL A 295 7.29 1.25 10.29
CA VAL A 295 7.24 0.46 11.54
C VAL A 295 8.31 0.94 12.53
N GLN A 296 9.54 1.20 12.08
CA GLN A 296 10.60 1.74 12.94
C GLN A 296 10.20 3.11 13.53
N LEU A 297 9.62 4.00 12.72
CA LEU A 297 9.15 5.31 13.18
C LEU A 297 8.04 5.20 14.24
N ILE A 298 7.13 4.24 14.10
CA ILE A 298 6.08 3.97 15.09
C ILE A 298 6.68 3.40 16.38
N GLN A 299 7.66 2.52 16.28
CA GLN A 299 8.37 1.99 17.43
C GLN A 299 9.14 3.10 18.18
N LEU A 300 9.72 4.06 17.46
CA LEU A 300 10.31 5.25 18.09
C LEU A 300 9.27 6.09 18.85
N GLN A 301 8.07 6.27 18.28
CA GLN A 301 6.97 6.96 18.98
C GLN A 301 6.54 6.20 20.24
N TYR A 302 6.52 4.87 20.19
CA TYR A 302 6.24 4.05 21.36
C TYR A 302 7.28 4.28 22.46
N TYR A 303 8.58 4.16 22.16
CA TYR A 303 9.65 4.39 23.11
C TYR A 303 9.63 5.80 23.71
N ALA A 304 9.27 6.82 22.91
CA ALA A 304 9.10 8.19 23.40
C ALA A 304 7.95 8.33 24.40
N LYS A 305 6.86 7.58 24.20
CA LYS A 305 5.69 7.64 25.10
C LYS A 305 5.88 6.81 26.37
N THR A 306 6.79 5.85 26.36
CA THR A 306 7.13 4.98 27.50
C THR A 306 8.41 5.42 28.23
N ASP A 307 9.02 6.55 27.81
CA ASP A 307 10.28 7.09 28.33
C ASP A 307 11.48 6.11 28.24
N GLU A 308 11.45 5.20 27.24
CA GLU A 308 12.49 4.23 26.98
C GLU A 308 13.61 4.83 26.08
N TYR A 309 14.28 5.86 26.61
CA TYR A 309 15.23 6.70 25.84
C TYR A 309 16.38 5.92 25.23
N ASP A 310 16.96 4.95 25.95
CA ASP A 310 18.09 4.16 25.46
C ASP A 310 17.71 3.30 24.26
N LYS A 311 16.54 2.69 24.30
CA LYS A 311 16.02 1.91 23.17
C LYS A 311 15.70 2.80 21.97
N SER A 312 15.19 4.02 22.22
CA SER A 312 14.94 4.99 21.17
C SER A 312 16.24 5.41 20.45
N ILE A 313 17.30 5.72 21.21
CA ILE A 313 18.60 6.10 20.67
C ILE A 313 19.21 4.94 19.86
N ALA A 314 19.21 3.73 20.41
CA ALA A 314 19.74 2.54 19.75
C ALA A 314 19.02 2.27 18.41
N LEU A 315 17.69 2.38 18.39
CA LEU A 315 16.90 2.19 17.17
C LEU A 315 17.19 3.27 16.11
N ILE A 316 17.38 4.53 16.52
CA ILE A 316 17.77 5.58 15.57
C ILE A 316 19.13 5.27 14.95
N ASP A 317 20.11 4.80 15.75
CA ASP A 317 21.44 4.46 15.25
C ASP A 317 21.38 3.27 14.27
N GLU A 318 20.52 2.31 14.50
CA GLU A 318 20.28 1.16 13.61
C GLU A 318 19.66 1.60 12.26
N VAL A 319 18.67 2.50 12.30
CA VAL A 319 17.90 2.94 11.12
C VAL A 319 18.67 3.97 10.28
N THR A 320 19.51 4.79 10.92
CA THR A 320 20.19 5.93 10.30
C THR A 320 20.97 5.59 9.02
N PRO A 321 21.76 4.49 8.94
CA PRO A 321 22.51 4.16 7.72
C PRO A 321 21.62 3.92 6.50
N THR A 322 20.47 3.25 6.71
CA THR A 322 19.48 2.98 5.65
C THR A 322 18.82 4.25 5.15
N VAL A 323 18.51 5.17 6.08
CA VAL A 323 17.80 6.41 5.77
C VAL A 323 18.73 7.45 5.13
N LEU A 324 19.99 7.51 5.53
CA LEU A 324 20.98 8.46 4.98
C LEU A 324 21.12 8.33 3.47
N ASN A 325 21.11 7.11 2.95
CA ASN A 325 21.33 6.84 1.54
C ASN A 325 20.10 7.06 0.67
N ASN A 326 18.88 6.97 1.25
CA ASN A 326 17.65 6.90 0.49
C ASN A 326 16.63 8.02 0.82
N TYR A 327 16.73 8.66 2.00
CA TYR A 327 15.67 9.56 2.52
C TYR A 327 16.25 10.74 3.32
N VAL A 328 16.88 11.70 2.64
CA VAL A 328 17.61 12.82 3.27
C VAL A 328 16.74 13.62 4.28
N SER A 329 15.48 13.90 3.95
CA SER A 329 14.58 14.63 4.86
C SER A 329 14.26 13.84 6.13
N THR A 330 14.09 12.53 6.00
CA THR A 330 13.84 11.62 7.14
C THR A 330 15.10 11.48 7.99
N PHE A 331 16.27 11.42 7.37
CA PHE A 331 17.55 11.43 8.08
C PHE A 331 17.68 12.64 9.01
N ALA A 332 17.47 13.86 8.49
CA ALA A 332 17.55 15.07 9.30
C ALA A 332 16.56 15.05 10.48
N THR A 333 15.34 14.54 10.23
CA THR A 333 14.31 14.39 11.28
C THR A 333 14.74 13.40 12.36
N LEU A 334 15.29 12.24 12.00
CA LEU A 334 15.74 11.21 12.95
C LEU A 334 16.91 11.72 13.80
N ILE A 335 17.89 12.41 13.20
CA ILE A 335 19.02 12.97 13.94
C ILE A 335 18.56 14.06 14.92
N ASN A 336 17.63 14.92 14.52
CA ASN A 336 17.04 15.90 15.44
C ASN A 336 16.25 15.21 16.57
N TYR A 337 15.54 14.13 16.26
CA TYR A 337 14.83 13.36 17.26
C TYR A 337 15.79 12.68 18.26
N LYS A 338 16.92 12.11 17.78
CA LYS A 338 17.99 11.58 18.64
C LYS A 338 18.50 12.64 19.61
N ALA A 339 18.86 13.83 19.09
CA ALA A 339 19.33 14.91 19.94
C ALA A 339 18.31 15.35 21.00
N SER A 340 17.01 15.40 20.64
CA SER A 340 15.95 15.69 21.61
C SER A 340 15.81 14.58 22.67
N THR A 341 15.88 13.32 22.26
CA THR A 341 15.82 12.16 23.18
C THR A 341 17.02 12.15 24.16
N GLN A 342 18.22 12.45 23.69
CA GLN A 342 19.42 12.59 24.53
C GLN A 342 19.25 13.73 25.54
N TYR A 343 18.71 14.87 25.10
CA TYR A 343 18.43 15.99 25.98
C TYR A 343 17.39 15.62 27.05
N ASP A 344 16.29 14.98 26.70
CA ASP A 344 15.25 14.54 27.64
C ASP A 344 15.79 13.50 28.64
N LYS A 345 16.75 12.66 28.24
CA LYS A 345 17.49 11.74 29.09
C LYS A 345 18.46 12.44 30.07
N GLY A 346 18.84 13.68 29.79
CA GLY A 346 19.84 14.45 30.53
C GLY A 346 21.26 14.37 29.94
N ASP A 347 21.45 13.69 28.79
CA ASP A 347 22.70 13.65 28.05
C ASP A 347 22.85 14.88 27.15
N ILE A 348 23.20 16.01 27.78
CA ILE A 348 23.29 17.32 27.10
C ILE A 348 24.46 17.34 26.11
N ASP A 349 25.60 16.77 26.49
CA ASP A 349 26.80 16.75 25.63
C ASP A 349 26.54 15.91 24.37
N GLY A 350 25.97 14.71 24.53
CA GLY A 350 25.58 13.88 23.40
C GLY A 350 24.55 14.56 22.47
N ALA A 351 23.59 15.29 23.03
CA ALA A 351 22.62 16.07 22.25
C ALA A 351 23.29 17.17 21.41
N ILE A 352 24.27 17.87 21.98
CA ILE A 352 25.03 18.92 21.28
C ILE A 352 25.88 18.29 20.15
N GLU A 353 26.57 17.18 20.41
CA GLU A 353 27.35 16.48 19.40
C GLU A 353 26.50 15.98 18.24
N THR A 354 25.36 15.40 18.55
CA THR A 354 24.40 14.91 17.54
C THR A 354 23.89 16.05 16.65
N ARG A 355 23.58 17.22 17.19
CA ARG A 355 23.20 18.41 16.39
C ARG A 355 24.36 18.95 15.56
N ARG A 356 25.57 18.98 16.09
CA ARG A 356 26.78 19.37 15.34
C ARG A 356 27.04 18.44 14.16
N TYR A 357 26.82 17.13 14.34
CA TYR A 357 26.93 16.15 13.26
C TYR A 357 25.96 16.46 12.11
N LEU A 358 24.69 16.81 12.42
CA LEU A 358 23.72 17.17 11.40
C LEU A 358 24.10 18.42 10.59
N ILE A 359 24.73 19.42 11.24
CA ILE A 359 25.15 20.65 10.56
C ILE A 359 26.32 20.41 9.61
N ARG A 360 27.15 19.38 9.85
CA ARG A 360 28.34 19.05 9.05
C ARG A 360 28.02 18.15 7.84
N LYS A 361 26.85 17.56 7.80
CA LYS A 361 26.36 16.70 6.70
C LYS A 361 25.44 17.45 5.76
#